data_0596050d51e19d922a9d0cae77a214d8
#
_entry.id   0596050d51e19d922a9d0cae77a214d8
#
_cell.length_a   1.000
_cell.length_b   1.000
_cell.length_c   1.000
_cell.angle_alpha   90.00
_cell.angle_beta   90.00
_cell.angle_gamma   90.00
#
_symmetry.space_group_name_H-M   'P 1'
#
loop_
_entity.id
_entity.type
_entity.pdbx_description
1 polymer ?
#
loop_
_entity_poly.entity_id
_entity_poly.type
_entity_poly.pdbx_seq_one_letter_code
_entity_poly.pdbx_strand_id
1 'polypeptide(L)'
;MDKPVTFAICGLGIRGLEAYAAFQKQHPEKMKITAGADPDPDRRAALQANYGVPAGSCFATGEELLAQPRLADVMIIATQDRQHVAQALAALDKGYHLVLEKPISPLLDECLALQKKAHEANRVVVVCHVLRYTKFYGTLYELLRGGAIGRI
;
A
#
# COMPACT_ATOMS: atom_id res chain seq x y z
N MET A 1 21.81 -2.00 14.07
CA MET A 1 20.92 -1.49 12.99
C MET A 1 19.61 -2.24 13.09
N ASP A 2 18.51 -1.53 13.12
CA ASP A 2 17.19 -2.15 13.13
C ASP A 2 16.97 -2.89 11.81
N LYS A 3 16.25 -4.01 11.86
CA LYS A 3 15.93 -4.78 10.65
C LYS A 3 14.98 -3.95 9.76
N PRO A 4 15.12 -4.01 8.42
CA PRO A 4 14.17 -3.35 7.53
C PRO A 4 12.76 -3.86 7.77
N VAL A 5 11.78 -2.96 7.66
CA VAL A 5 10.36 -3.33 7.67
C VAL A 5 10.07 -4.14 6.41
N THR A 6 9.33 -5.24 6.56
CA THR A 6 8.99 -6.11 5.44
C THR A 6 7.65 -5.76 4.82
N PHE A 7 7.56 -5.86 3.49
CA PHE A 7 6.38 -5.49 2.71
C PHE A 7 5.98 -6.60 1.75
N ALA A 8 4.67 -6.86 1.67
CA ALA A 8 4.04 -7.61 0.59
C ALA A 8 3.18 -6.64 -0.25
N ILE A 9 3.06 -6.88 -1.55
CA ILE A 9 2.38 -5.95 -2.46
C ILE A 9 1.28 -6.68 -3.25
N CYS A 10 0.03 -6.23 -3.13
CA CYS A 10 -1.07 -6.58 -4.01
C CYS A 10 -1.19 -5.51 -5.10
N GLY A 11 -1.02 -5.91 -6.36
CA GLY A 11 -1.00 -5.02 -7.53
C GLY A 11 0.42 -4.50 -7.85
N LEU A 12 1.05 -5.10 -8.85
CA LEU A 12 2.42 -4.80 -9.29
C LEU A 12 2.43 -3.89 -10.54
N GLY A 13 1.43 -3.03 -10.68
CA GLY A 13 1.40 -1.98 -11.70
C GLY A 13 2.38 -0.85 -11.39
N ILE A 14 2.22 0.29 -12.09
CA ILE A 14 3.04 1.49 -11.90
C ILE A 14 3.12 1.90 -10.42
N ARG A 15 1.98 1.86 -9.69
CA ARG A 15 1.98 2.23 -8.26
C ARG A 15 2.77 1.21 -7.42
N GLY A 16 2.53 -0.09 -7.64
CA GLY A 16 3.22 -1.14 -6.87
C GLY A 16 4.72 -1.18 -7.11
N LEU A 17 5.15 -1.30 -8.38
CA LEU A 17 6.56 -1.49 -8.73
C LEU A 17 7.36 -0.20 -8.82
N GLU A 18 6.82 0.83 -9.51
CA GLU A 18 7.62 2.00 -9.84
C GLU A 18 7.57 3.08 -8.75
N ALA A 19 6.48 3.15 -7.97
CA ALA A 19 6.38 4.11 -6.88
C ALA A 19 6.81 3.48 -5.55
N TYR A 20 6.10 2.44 -5.07
CA TYR A 20 6.36 1.89 -3.74
C TYR A 20 7.61 1.01 -3.70
N ALA A 21 7.73 0.02 -4.58
CA ALA A 21 8.87 -0.88 -4.57
C ALA A 21 10.19 -0.17 -4.84
N ALA A 22 10.18 0.90 -5.64
CA ALA A 22 11.37 1.69 -5.91
C ALA A 22 12.02 2.27 -4.65
N PHE A 23 11.28 2.48 -3.58
CA PHE A 23 11.83 2.94 -2.30
C PHE A 23 12.85 1.95 -1.72
N GLN A 24 12.67 0.64 -1.90
CA GLN A 24 13.65 -0.35 -1.47
C GLN A 24 15.01 -0.16 -2.16
N LYS A 25 15.04 0.25 -3.43
CA LYS A 25 16.31 0.47 -4.15
C LYS A 25 17.10 1.65 -3.58
N GLN A 26 16.40 2.65 -3.07
CA GLN A 26 17.01 3.85 -2.48
C GLN A 26 17.31 3.66 -0.99
N HIS A 27 16.53 2.84 -0.29
CA HIS A 27 16.58 2.64 1.16
C HIS A 27 16.45 1.16 1.55
N PRO A 28 17.40 0.30 1.10
CA PRO A 28 17.34 -1.14 1.40
C PRO A 28 17.45 -1.46 2.90
N GLU A 29 18.01 -0.53 3.66
CA GLU A 29 18.12 -0.62 5.12
C GLU A 29 16.77 -0.39 5.84
N LYS A 30 15.79 0.24 5.15
CA LYS A 30 14.47 0.58 5.72
C LYS A 30 13.36 -0.34 5.24
N MET A 31 13.44 -0.81 4.00
CA MET A 31 12.37 -1.56 3.34
C MET A 31 12.90 -2.83 2.69
N LYS A 32 12.16 -3.94 2.87
CA LYS A 32 12.39 -5.19 2.14
C LYS A 32 11.06 -5.77 1.65
N ILE A 33 10.96 -5.99 0.33
CA ILE A 33 9.81 -6.67 -0.26
C ILE A 33 10.04 -8.17 -0.16
N THR A 34 9.04 -8.89 0.35
CA THR A 34 9.11 -10.33 0.63
C THR A 34 8.11 -11.14 -0.20
N ALA A 35 7.04 -10.52 -0.70
CA ALA A 35 6.02 -11.18 -1.51
C ALA A 35 5.30 -10.16 -2.40
N GLY A 36 4.64 -10.66 -3.45
CA GLY A 36 3.78 -9.83 -4.28
C GLY A 36 2.79 -10.62 -5.12
N ALA A 37 1.73 -9.96 -5.56
CA ALA A 37 0.68 -10.53 -6.38
C ALA A 37 0.26 -9.61 -7.52
N ASP A 38 0.17 -10.15 -8.72
CA ASP A 38 -0.39 -9.50 -9.91
C ASP A 38 -0.78 -10.58 -10.93
N PRO A 39 -1.90 -10.46 -11.67
CA PRO A 39 -2.26 -11.42 -12.70
C PRO A 39 -1.25 -11.45 -13.87
N ASP A 40 -0.58 -10.35 -14.13
CA ASP A 40 0.42 -10.23 -15.18
C ASP A 40 1.72 -10.97 -14.80
N PRO A 41 2.12 -12.03 -15.54
CA PRO A 41 3.33 -12.79 -15.24
C PRO A 41 4.62 -11.97 -15.42
N ASP A 42 4.64 -10.99 -16.33
CA ASP A 42 5.82 -10.15 -16.57
C ASP A 42 6.09 -9.22 -15.38
N ARG A 43 5.02 -8.71 -14.76
CA ARG A 43 5.15 -7.92 -13.54
C ARG A 43 5.64 -8.74 -12.36
N ARG A 44 5.19 -9.99 -12.22
CA ARG A 44 5.73 -10.90 -11.20
C ARG A 44 7.19 -11.24 -11.45
N ALA A 45 7.57 -11.46 -12.72
CA ALA A 45 8.97 -11.67 -13.10
C ALA A 45 9.83 -10.44 -12.80
N ALA A 46 9.32 -9.24 -13.08
CA ALA A 46 9.99 -7.98 -12.75
C ALA A 46 10.20 -7.81 -11.23
N LEU A 47 9.22 -8.21 -10.39
CA LEU A 47 9.36 -8.22 -8.94
C LEU A 47 10.50 -9.13 -8.49
N GLN A 48 10.58 -10.34 -9.05
CA GLN A 48 11.66 -11.30 -8.76
C GLN A 48 13.03 -10.73 -9.16
N ALA A 49 13.15 -10.31 -10.41
CA ALA A 49 14.42 -9.84 -10.97
C ALA A 49 14.94 -8.57 -10.30
N ASN A 50 14.06 -7.60 -10.02
CA ASN A 50 14.48 -6.28 -9.55
C ASN A 50 14.59 -6.16 -8.02
N TYR A 51 13.90 -7.03 -7.27
CA TYR A 51 13.78 -6.91 -5.81
C TYR A 51 14.17 -8.20 -5.06
N GLY A 52 14.55 -9.25 -5.79
CA GLY A 52 15.00 -10.51 -5.21
C GLY A 52 13.91 -11.29 -4.48
N VAL A 53 12.64 -11.10 -4.84
CA VAL A 53 11.52 -11.84 -4.26
C VAL A 53 11.52 -13.26 -4.82
N PRO A 54 11.50 -14.32 -3.97
CA PRO A 54 11.47 -15.69 -4.46
C PRO A 54 10.23 -15.99 -5.31
N ALA A 55 10.36 -16.85 -6.33
CA ALA A 55 9.24 -17.23 -7.19
C ALA A 55 8.04 -17.80 -6.41
N GLY A 56 8.29 -18.58 -5.36
CA GLY A 56 7.25 -19.13 -4.47
C GLY A 56 6.54 -18.07 -3.58
N SER A 57 7.00 -16.81 -3.61
CA SER A 57 6.37 -15.68 -2.94
C SER A 57 5.73 -14.68 -3.93
N CYS A 58 5.58 -15.08 -5.21
CA CYS A 58 4.94 -14.33 -6.27
C CYS A 58 3.65 -15.05 -6.69
N PHE A 59 2.50 -14.41 -6.47
CA PHE A 59 1.18 -15.00 -6.65
C PHE A 59 0.44 -14.38 -7.84
N ALA A 60 -0.49 -15.12 -8.44
CA ALA A 60 -1.27 -14.61 -9.55
C ALA A 60 -2.35 -13.62 -9.10
N THR A 61 -2.88 -13.79 -7.89
CA THR A 61 -3.93 -12.92 -7.36
C THR A 61 -3.65 -12.48 -5.93
N GLY A 62 -4.28 -11.35 -5.51
CA GLY A 62 -4.22 -10.88 -4.14
C GLY A 62 -4.82 -11.89 -3.16
N GLU A 63 -5.85 -12.63 -3.58
CA GLU A 63 -6.51 -13.67 -2.81
C GLU A 63 -5.56 -14.84 -2.53
N GLU A 64 -4.79 -15.28 -3.53
CA GLU A 64 -3.77 -16.32 -3.35
C GLU A 64 -2.69 -15.89 -2.37
N LEU A 65 -2.21 -14.64 -2.45
CA LEU A 65 -1.25 -14.09 -1.50
C LEU A 65 -1.86 -14.01 -0.10
N LEU A 66 -3.09 -13.52 0.00
CA LEU A 66 -3.79 -13.40 1.28
C LEU A 66 -4.23 -14.76 1.85
N ALA A 67 -4.29 -15.83 1.07
CA ALA A 67 -4.48 -17.19 1.58
C ALA A 67 -3.27 -17.71 2.36
N GLN A 68 -2.06 -17.20 2.08
CA GLN A 68 -0.84 -17.60 2.78
C GLN A 68 -0.81 -17.15 4.24
N PRO A 69 0.03 -17.75 5.09
CA PRO A 69 0.42 -17.13 6.37
C PRO A 69 0.96 -15.71 6.15
N ARG A 70 0.96 -14.88 7.20
CA ARG A 70 1.51 -13.52 7.09
C ARG A 70 2.97 -13.53 6.63
N LEU A 71 3.24 -12.96 5.46
CA LEU A 71 4.55 -12.98 4.78
C LEU A 71 5.39 -11.70 5.01
N ALA A 72 4.79 -10.66 5.61
CA ALA A 72 5.41 -9.36 5.83
C ALA A 72 4.81 -8.62 7.02
N ASP A 73 5.40 -7.50 7.41
CA ASP A 73 4.84 -6.62 8.43
C ASP A 73 3.72 -5.75 7.87
N VAL A 74 3.88 -5.29 6.63
CA VAL A 74 3.00 -4.35 5.95
C VAL A 74 2.51 -4.94 4.63
N MET A 75 1.22 -4.78 4.33
CA MET A 75 0.64 -5.05 3.02
C MET A 75 0.42 -3.71 2.29
N ILE A 76 0.99 -3.58 1.10
CA ILE A 76 0.66 -2.50 0.16
C ILE A 76 -0.47 -3.00 -0.73
N ILE A 77 -1.57 -2.25 -0.79
CA ILE A 77 -2.71 -2.54 -1.67
C ILE A 77 -2.76 -1.46 -2.74
N ALA A 78 -2.37 -1.83 -3.95
CA ALA A 78 -2.29 -0.98 -5.14
C ALA A 78 -3.01 -1.63 -6.34
N THR A 79 -4.07 -2.36 -6.05
CA THR A 79 -4.96 -3.03 -7.01
C THR A 79 -6.00 -2.06 -7.59
N GLN A 80 -7.03 -2.58 -8.23
CA GLN A 80 -8.16 -1.77 -8.70
C GLN A 80 -9.04 -1.35 -7.53
N ASP A 81 -9.63 -0.15 -7.60
CA ASP A 81 -10.37 0.50 -6.51
C ASP A 81 -11.40 -0.41 -5.82
N ARG A 82 -12.13 -1.23 -6.61
CA ARG A 82 -13.17 -2.14 -6.09
C ARG A 82 -12.63 -3.32 -5.27
N GLN A 83 -11.33 -3.60 -5.35
CA GLN A 83 -10.68 -4.68 -4.60
C GLN A 83 -10.11 -4.20 -3.27
N HIS A 84 -9.96 -2.87 -3.09
CA HIS A 84 -9.23 -2.28 -1.97
C HIS A 84 -9.76 -2.75 -0.63
N VAL A 85 -11.05 -2.59 -0.36
CA VAL A 85 -11.59 -2.86 0.98
C VAL A 85 -11.59 -4.34 1.30
N ALA A 86 -11.97 -5.20 0.35
CA ALA A 86 -11.98 -6.65 0.56
C ALA A 86 -10.57 -7.16 0.90
N GLN A 87 -9.56 -6.74 0.13
CA GLN A 87 -8.17 -7.12 0.38
C GLN A 87 -7.62 -6.50 1.68
N ALA A 88 -8.01 -5.25 1.98
CA ALA A 88 -7.58 -4.58 3.20
C ALA A 88 -8.13 -5.25 4.46
N LEU A 89 -9.42 -5.62 4.48
CA LEU A 89 -10.02 -6.33 5.59
C LEU A 89 -9.36 -7.70 5.81
N ALA A 90 -9.15 -8.47 4.74
CA ALA A 90 -8.46 -9.76 4.82
C ALA A 90 -7.01 -9.63 5.31
N ALA A 91 -6.29 -8.58 4.89
CA ALA A 91 -4.94 -8.32 5.37
C ALA A 91 -4.91 -7.92 6.86
N LEU A 92 -5.88 -7.11 7.31
CA LEU A 92 -6.01 -6.75 8.73
C LEU A 92 -6.32 -7.98 9.61
N ASP A 93 -7.17 -8.91 9.12
CA ASP A 93 -7.44 -10.18 9.82
C ASP A 93 -6.17 -11.01 10.03
N LYS A 94 -5.22 -10.92 9.11
CA LYS A 94 -3.91 -11.58 9.22
C LYS A 94 -2.88 -10.78 10.02
N GLY A 95 -3.24 -9.60 10.51
CA GLY A 95 -2.40 -8.77 11.35
C GLY A 95 -1.36 -7.94 10.59
N TYR A 96 -1.55 -7.67 9.30
CA TYR A 96 -0.74 -6.71 8.56
C TYR A 96 -1.04 -5.27 8.98
N HIS A 97 -0.04 -4.39 8.97
CA HIS A 97 -0.24 -2.97 8.76
C HIS A 97 -0.50 -2.71 7.28
N LEU A 98 -1.15 -1.60 6.92
CA LEU A 98 -1.54 -1.32 5.53
C LEU A 98 -0.97 -0.01 5.00
N VAL A 99 -0.55 -0.05 3.74
CA VAL A 99 -0.45 1.11 2.86
C VAL A 99 -1.48 0.89 1.76
N LEU A 100 -2.49 1.76 1.69
CA LEU A 100 -3.64 1.60 0.81
C LEU A 100 -3.71 2.73 -0.21
N GLU A 101 -3.85 2.38 -1.48
CA GLU A 101 -4.08 3.37 -2.54
C GLU A 101 -5.45 4.03 -2.41
N LYS A 102 -5.51 5.21 -2.94
CA LYS A 102 -6.75 5.99 -3.03
C LYS A 102 -7.54 5.62 -4.31
N PRO A 103 -8.87 5.75 -4.28
CA PRO A 103 -9.74 5.97 -3.12
C PRO A 103 -9.83 4.70 -2.26
N ILE A 104 -10.14 4.84 -0.98
CA ILE A 104 -10.41 3.67 -0.11
C ILE A 104 -11.56 2.86 -0.71
N SER A 105 -12.70 3.51 -0.91
CA SER A 105 -13.91 3.01 -1.56
C SER A 105 -14.81 4.18 -1.98
N PRO A 106 -15.64 4.03 -3.00
CA PRO A 106 -16.73 4.96 -3.29
C PRO A 106 -17.91 4.86 -2.30
N LEU A 107 -17.93 3.82 -1.44
CA LEU A 107 -19.01 3.57 -0.48
C LEU A 107 -18.57 3.93 0.93
N LEU A 108 -19.35 4.78 1.60
CA LEU A 108 -19.04 5.24 2.96
C LEU A 108 -18.99 4.07 3.96
N ASP A 109 -19.94 3.14 3.87
CA ASP A 109 -20.02 2.00 4.79
C ASP A 109 -18.76 1.12 4.73
N GLU A 110 -18.18 0.95 3.56
CA GLU A 110 -16.92 0.23 3.39
C GLU A 110 -15.74 0.97 4.04
N CYS A 111 -15.70 2.31 3.91
CA CYS A 111 -14.69 3.12 4.57
C CYS A 111 -14.79 3.02 6.10
N LEU A 112 -16.01 3.07 6.64
CA LEU A 112 -16.28 2.93 8.07
C LEU A 112 -15.94 1.51 8.57
N ALA A 113 -16.28 0.48 7.81
CA ALA A 113 -15.92 -0.91 8.14
C ALA A 113 -14.41 -1.09 8.21
N LEU A 114 -13.66 -0.54 7.25
CA LEU A 114 -12.19 -0.58 7.25
C LEU A 114 -11.60 0.15 8.47
N GLN A 115 -12.09 1.35 8.77
CA GLN A 115 -11.65 2.13 9.93
C GLN A 115 -11.86 1.36 11.24
N LYS A 116 -13.07 0.82 11.43
CA LYS A 116 -13.43 0.02 12.60
C LYS A 116 -12.49 -1.19 12.73
N LYS A 117 -12.32 -1.94 11.64
CA LYS A 117 -11.46 -3.13 11.61
C LYS A 117 -10.01 -2.82 11.94
N ALA A 118 -9.46 -1.73 11.39
CA ALA A 118 -8.10 -1.30 11.68
C ALA A 118 -7.89 -1.00 13.17
N HIS A 119 -8.87 -0.34 13.78
CA HIS A 119 -8.86 -0.03 15.21
C HIS A 119 -8.94 -1.31 16.07
N GLU A 120 -9.88 -2.21 15.78
CA GLU A 120 -10.05 -3.48 16.49
C GLU A 120 -8.82 -4.37 16.37
N ALA A 121 -8.19 -4.43 15.21
CA ALA A 121 -6.97 -5.19 14.97
C ALA A 121 -5.71 -4.54 15.58
N ASN A 122 -5.80 -3.30 16.07
CA ASN A 122 -4.66 -2.48 16.50
C ASN A 122 -3.57 -2.41 15.40
N ARG A 123 -3.98 -2.05 14.17
CA ARG A 123 -3.08 -1.93 13.02
C ARG A 123 -3.13 -0.54 12.42
N VAL A 124 -1.98 -0.10 11.93
CA VAL A 124 -1.85 1.19 11.23
C VAL A 124 -2.31 1.00 9.79
N VAL A 125 -3.17 1.91 9.32
CA VAL A 125 -3.57 2.02 7.92
C VAL A 125 -3.20 3.41 7.43
N VAL A 126 -2.31 3.47 6.43
CA VAL A 126 -1.90 4.71 5.77
C VAL A 126 -2.55 4.76 4.39
N VAL A 127 -3.35 5.78 4.13
CA VAL A 127 -3.96 6.02 2.81
C VAL A 127 -3.10 6.99 2.01
N CYS A 128 -2.84 6.66 0.74
CA CYS A 128 -1.93 7.41 -0.12
C CYS A 128 -2.53 8.71 -0.67
N HIS A 129 -2.62 9.74 0.14
CA HIS A 129 -2.97 11.10 -0.27
C HIS A 129 -1.73 11.88 -0.68
N VAL A 130 -1.09 11.47 -1.78
CA VAL A 130 0.22 11.97 -2.22
C VAL A 130 0.28 13.50 -2.40
N LEU A 131 -0.82 14.13 -2.79
CA LEU A 131 -0.87 15.58 -3.01
C LEU A 131 -0.55 16.38 -1.73
N ARG A 132 -0.85 15.83 -0.55
CA ARG A 132 -0.53 16.47 0.74
C ARG A 132 0.98 16.69 0.95
N TYR A 133 1.80 15.93 0.25
CA TYR A 133 3.26 15.93 0.40
C TYR A 133 3.98 16.63 -0.78
N THR A 134 3.22 17.24 -1.70
CA THR A 134 3.82 18.01 -2.80
C THR A 134 4.02 19.48 -2.41
N LYS A 135 5.12 20.08 -2.87
CA LYS A 135 5.41 21.50 -2.61
C LYS A 135 4.28 22.41 -3.09
N PHE A 136 3.72 22.13 -4.29
CA PHE A 136 2.64 22.94 -4.86
C PHE A 136 1.42 23.01 -3.94
N TYR A 137 0.87 21.86 -3.55
CA TYR A 137 -0.32 21.85 -2.67
C TYR A 137 -0.02 22.29 -1.25
N GLY A 138 1.20 22.06 -0.76
CA GLY A 138 1.65 22.62 0.52
C GLY A 138 1.64 24.14 0.52
N THR A 139 2.24 24.76 -0.52
CA THR A 139 2.22 26.24 -0.67
C THR A 139 0.79 26.77 -0.82
N LEU A 140 -0.04 26.12 -1.63
CA LEU A 140 -1.44 26.49 -1.77
C LEU A 140 -2.19 26.46 -0.42
N TYR A 141 -1.99 25.41 0.34
CA TYR A 141 -2.58 25.28 1.68
C TYR A 141 -2.17 26.41 2.62
N GLU A 142 -0.88 26.77 2.65
CA GLU A 142 -0.38 27.87 3.48
C GLU A 142 -0.95 29.24 3.05
N LEU A 143 -1.05 29.52 1.74
CA LEU A 143 -1.66 30.74 1.22
C LEU A 143 -3.14 30.85 1.60
N LEU A 144 -3.89 29.75 1.49
CA LEU A 144 -5.30 29.69 1.86
C LEU A 144 -5.48 29.93 3.37
N ARG A 145 -4.71 29.25 4.20
CA ARG A 145 -4.76 29.43 5.65
C ARG A 145 -4.32 30.82 6.11
N GLY A 146 -3.34 31.40 5.39
CA GLY A 146 -2.86 32.76 5.63
C GLY A 146 -3.82 33.85 5.19
N GLY A 147 -4.98 33.51 4.58
CA GLY A 147 -5.98 34.46 4.13
C GLY A 147 -5.61 35.23 2.86
N ALA A 148 -4.64 34.76 2.07
CA ALA A 148 -4.16 35.45 0.88
C ALA A 148 -5.26 35.71 -0.18
N ILE A 149 -6.32 34.92 -0.19
CA ILE A 149 -7.48 35.07 -1.08
C ILE A 149 -8.78 35.39 -0.30
N GLY A 150 -8.66 35.81 0.95
CA GLY A 150 -9.79 36.07 1.80
C GLY A 150 -10.35 34.83 2.50
N ARG A 151 -11.57 34.94 3.02
CA ARG A 151 -12.26 33.86 3.74
C ARG A 151 -12.95 32.94 2.73
N ILE A 152 -12.72 31.63 2.86
CA ILE A 152 -13.40 30.58 2.10
C ILE A 152 -14.53 30.00 2.96
#